data_22e2068a452f32f8167b520dcf1f9f5a
#
_entry.id   22e2068a452f32f8167b520dcf1f9f5a
#
_cell.length_a   1.000
_cell.length_b   1.000
_cell.length_c   1.000
_cell.angle_alpha   90.00
_cell.angle_beta   90.00
_cell.angle_gamma   90.00
#
_symmetry.space_group_name_H-M   'P 1'
#
loop_
_entity.id
_entity.type
_entity.pdbx_description
1 polymer ?
#
loop_
_entity_poly.entity_id
_entity_poly.type
_entity_poly.pdbx_seq_one_letter_code
_entity_poly.pdbx_strand_id
1 'polypeptide(L)'
;SGWQVLIRRKNYVGPRSRTFLSRDLAQSWADAVEERTKKVFRDIPITLGEAINDYINGPLLLHRSAENEKYPLRVTAESWLGDIPLTDLQIKHFAVWRDERLVKVKPNTVMRELRILRVLLDWARDERGAEIKDNPARQLRVRGTGDARAPYFTDQDERRLLHELSKMSNPNHLRLTKLALATGFRRSELLSLTWRNIDLKKNKIYIQRKECAARGSSFSMRIVPLPNKAKDLLRSFKNKEGKIINLTKGSARNGFDKAKKKADLNNLRFHDLRHIAISRMWGYGMNALEISACSGHRDLKMLMRYSHYFLSA
;
A
#
# COMPACT_ATOMS: atom_id res chain seq x y z
N SER A 1 -14.87 -46.94 -16.41
CA SER A 1 -15.41 -46.64 -15.06
C SER A 1 -14.30 -46.06 -14.21
N GLY A 2 -14.49 -44.85 -13.69
CA GLY A 2 -13.53 -44.16 -12.83
C GLY A 2 -14.05 -44.07 -11.40
N TRP A 3 -13.14 -43.91 -10.46
CA TRP A 3 -13.44 -43.72 -9.04
C TRP A 3 -13.58 -42.23 -8.73
N GLN A 4 -14.77 -41.79 -8.27
CA GLN A 4 -15.05 -40.41 -7.95
C GLN A 4 -15.03 -40.18 -6.43
N VAL A 5 -14.24 -39.22 -5.97
CA VAL A 5 -14.25 -38.73 -4.58
C VAL A 5 -15.07 -37.46 -4.51
N LEU A 6 -16.00 -37.40 -3.55
CA LEU A 6 -16.85 -36.22 -3.26
C LEU A 6 -16.59 -35.72 -1.85
N ILE A 7 -16.27 -34.41 -1.73
CA ILE A 7 -16.07 -33.76 -0.44
C ILE A 7 -17.34 -33.00 -0.04
N ARG A 8 -18.00 -33.46 1.02
CA ARG A 8 -19.28 -32.89 1.53
C ARG A 8 -19.09 -32.05 2.78
N ARG A 9 -17.98 -31.30 2.89
CA ARG A 9 -17.74 -30.40 4.05
C ARG A 9 -18.17 -28.97 3.74
N LYS A 10 -18.88 -28.34 4.70
CA LYS A 10 -19.50 -27.00 4.57
C LYS A 10 -18.49 -25.88 4.28
N ASN A 11 -17.26 -25.95 4.80
CA ASN A 11 -16.22 -24.90 4.70
C ASN A 11 -14.96 -25.37 3.95
N TYR A 12 -15.06 -26.37 3.09
CA TYR A 12 -13.92 -26.85 2.31
C TYR A 12 -13.62 -25.89 1.14
N VAL A 13 -12.40 -25.37 1.09
CA VAL A 13 -11.87 -24.53 -0.01
C VAL A 13 -11.00 -25.40 -0.90
N GLY A 14 -11.56 -25.84 -2.03
CA GLY A 14 -10.88 -26.70 -3.01
C GLY A 14 -11.86 -27.40 -3.94
N PRO A 15 -11.36 -28.24 -4.89
CA PRO A 15 -12.23 -29.01 -5.78
C PRO A 15 -13.09 -29.98 -4.96
N ARG A 16 -14.42 -29.80 -5.02
CA ARG A 16 -15.37 -30.62 -4.25
C ARG A 16 -15.56 -32.05 -4.83
N SER A 17 -15.10 -32.30 -6.04
CA SER A 17 -15.10 -33.62 -6.61
C SER A 17 -13.90 -33.84 -7.52
N ARG A 18 -13.36 -35.05 -7.54
CA ARG A 18 -12.29 -35.46 -8.44
C ARG A 18 -12.46 -36.93 -8.82
N THR A 19 -12.22 -37.27 -10.11
CA THR A 19 -12.30 -38.62 -10.62
C THR A 19 -10.90 -39.16 -10.87
N PHE A 20 -10.67 -40.43 -10.50
CA PHE A 20 -9.39 -41.13 -10.59
C PHE A 20 -9.53 -42.44 -11.37
N LEU A 21 -8.44 -42.87 -11.98
CA LEU A 21 -8.42 -44.14 -12.77
C LEU A 21 -8.33 -45.37 -11.86
N SER A 22 -7.84 -45.25 -10.62
CA SER A 22 -7.77 -46.35 -9.66
C SER A 22 -8.34 -45.97 -8.31
N ARG A 23 -8.77 -46.98 -7.53
CA ARG A 23 -9.28 -46.83 -6.17
C ARG A 23 -8.20 -46.27 -5.22
N ASP A 24 -6.96 -46.75 -5.36
CA ASP A 24 -5.85 -46.35 -4.47
C ASP A 24 -5.48 -44.88 -4.62
N LEU A 25 -5.48 -44.37 -5.86
CA LEU A 25 -5.29 -42.93 -6.13
C LEU A 25 -6.43 -42.08 -5.57
N ALA A 26 -7.66 -42.58 -5.67
CA ALA A 26 -8.82 -41.91 -5.10
C ALA A 26 -8.74 -41.88 -3.56
N GLN A 27 -8.37 -43.00 -2.95
CA GLN A 27 -8.19 -43.09 -1.50
C GLN A 27 -7.04 -42.21 -1.01
N SER A 28 -5.86 -42.30 -1.64
CA SER A 28 -4.71 -41.44 -1.28
C SER A 28 -5.02 -39.94 -1.35
N TRP A 29 -5.80 -39.56 -2.37
CA TRP A 29 -6.23 -38.14 -2.47
C TRP A 29 -7.25 -37.77 -1.38
N ALA A 30 -8.19 -38.66 -1.04
CA ALA A 30 -9.15 -38.46 0.03
C ALA A 30 -8.45 -38.34 1.38
N ASP A 31 -7.49 -39.21 1.67
CA ASP A 31 -6.70 -39.21 2.89
C ASP A 31 -5.85 -37.94 3.01
N ALA A 32 -5.21 -37.52 1.93
CA ALA A 32 -4.45 -36.26 1.89
C ALA A 32 -5.33 -35.02 2.12
N VAL A 33 -6.57 -35.04 1.61
CA VAL A 33 -7.54 -33.97 1.88
C VAL A 33 -8.05 -34.03 3.32
N GLU A 34 -8.29 -35.22 3.86
CA GLU A 34 -8.69 -35.40 5.25
C GLU A 34 -7.57 -34.99 6.22
N GLU A 35 -6.34 -35.35 5.93
CA GLU A 35 -5.18 -34.97 6.75
C GLU A 35 -4.93 -33.46 6.71
N ARG A 36 -5.04 -32.82 5.53
CA ARG A 36 -5.05 -31.36 5.41
C ARG A 36 -6.16 -30.71 6.23
N THR A 37 -7.37 -31.29 6.18
CA THR A 37 -8.52 -30.77 6.93
C THR A 37 -8.38 -31.05 8.43
N LYS A 38 -7.83 -32.18 8.87
CA LYS A 38 -7.51 -32.47 10.30
C LYS A 38 -6.44 -31.53 10.84
N LYS A 39 -5.41 -31.18 10.04
CA LYS A 39 -4.43 -30.14 10.40
C LYS A 39 -5.05 -28.74 10.49
N VAL A 40 -6.12 -28.48 9.75
CA VAL A 40 -6.85 -27.21 9.73
C VAL A 40 -7.82 -27.07 10.91
N PHE A 41 -8.36 -28.20 11.42
CA PHE A 41 -9.31 -28.22 12.56
C PHE A 41 -8.66 -29.00 13.72
N ARG A 42 -7.69 -28.38 14.39
CA ARG A 42 -7.25 -28.86 15.70
C ARG A 42 -8.33 -28.50 16.72
N ASP A 43 -8.76 -29.48 17.51
CA ASP A 43 -9.62 -29.30 18.69
C ASP A 43 -8.89 -28.58 19.86
N ILE A 44 -7.62 -28.26 19.68
CA ILE A 44 -6.80 -27.52 20.67
C ILE A 44 -6.92 -26.04 20.33
N PRO A 45 -7.22 -25.19 21.32
CA PRO A 45 -7.26 -23.73 21.12
C PRO A 45 -5.89 -23.26 20.60
N ILE A 46 -5.85 -22.81 19.35
CA ILE A 46 -4.62 -22.28 18.76
C ILE A 46 -4.29 -20.93 19.40
N THR A 47 -3.00 -20.68 19.60
CA THR A 47 -2.52 -19.40 20.09
C THR A 47 -2.58 -18.34 18.99
N LEU A 48 -2.50 -17.06 19.38
CA LEU A 48 -2.40 -15.98 18.40
C LEU A 48 -1.17 -16.12 17.51
N GLY A 49 -0.04 -16.57 18.06
CA GLY A 49 1.21 -16.79 17.32
C GLY A 49 1.07 -17.88 16.26
N GLU A 50 0.40 -19.01 16.60
CA GLU A 50 0.10 -20.06 15.61
C GLU A 50 -0.83 -19.54 14.51
N ALA A 51 -1.88 -18.81 14.87
CA ALA A 51 -2.79 -18.21 13.91
C ALA A 51 -2.08 -17.18 12.99
N ILE A 52 -1.15 -16.40 13.54
CA ILE A 52 -0.31 -15.49 12.75
C ILE A 52 0.54 -16.26 11.75
N ASN A 53 1.19 -17.35 12.16
CA ASN A 53 2.02 -18.16 11.27
C ASN A 53 1.19 -18.80 10.15
N ASP A 54 0.02 -19.31 10.47
CA ASP A 54 -0.92 -19.83 9.48
C ASP A 54 -1.38 -18.76 8.49
N TYR A 55 -1.67 -17.56 8.98
CA TYR A 55 -2.07 -16.42 8.14
C TYR A 55 -0.94 -15.96 7.22
N ILE A 56 0.30 -15.91 7.72
CA ILE A 56 1.49 -15.55 6.94
C ILE A 56 1.74 -16.54 5.80
N ASN A 57 1.54 -17.83 6.05
CA ASN A 57 1.79 -18.92 5.10
C ASN A 57 0.60 -19.24 4.20
N GLY A 58 -0.53 -18.59 4.42
CA GLY A 58 -1.77 -18.76 3.67
C GLY A 58 -2.29 -17.44 3.08
N PRO A 59 -3.35 -16.84 3.64
CA PRO A 59 -4.04 -15.68 3.06
C PRO A 59 -3.15 -14.49 2.76
N LEU A 60 -2.17 -14.24 3.61
CA LEU A 60 -1.27 -13.09 3.43
C LEU A 60 -0.49 -13.14 2.13
N LEU A 61 -0.19 -14.33 1.60
CA LEU A 61 0.54 -14.47 0.33
C LEU A 61 -0.21 -13.87 -0.86
N LEU A 62 -1.53 -13.76 -0.75
CA LEU A 62 -2.39 -13.13 -1.76
C LEU A 62 -2.42 -11.60 -1.65
N HIS A 63 -1.89 -11.04 -0.57
CA HIS A 63 -1.86 -9.61 -0.35
C HIS A 63 -0.69 -8.96 -1.10
N ARG A 64 -0.99 -7.88 -1.82
CA ARG A 64 0.06 -7.07 -2.47
C ARG A 64 1.08 -6.47 -1.50
N SER A 65 0.68 -6.30 -0.24
CA SER A 65 1.48 -5.75 0.86
C SER A 65 2.12 -6.81 1.76
N ALA A 66 2.05 -8.10 1.37
CA ALA A 66 2.49 -9.23 2.18
C ALA A 66 3.86 -9.01 2.85
N GLU A 67 4.86 -8.61 2.09
CA GLU A 67 6.22 -8.37 2.62
C GLU A 67 6.28 -7.28 3.71
N ASN A 68 5.41 -6.25 3.61
CA ASN A 68 5.35 -5.18 4.60
C ASN A 68 4.51 -5.56 5.84
N GLU A 69 3.69 -6.60 5.75
CA GLU A 69 2.81 -7.08 6.81
C GLU A 69 3.43 -8.25 7.59
N LYS A 70 4.32 -9.02 6.96
CA LYS A 70 5.03 -10.15 7.60
C LYS A 70 5.82 -9.74 8.83
N TYR A 71 6.62 -8.67 8.72
CA TYR A 71 7.48 -8.25 9.83
C TYR A 71 6.70 -7.90 11.10
N PRO A 72 5.72 -6.99 11.10
CA PRO A 72 4.95 -6.68 12.29
C PRO A 72 4.16 -7.88 12.84
N LEU A 73 3.68 -8.77 11.98
CA LEU A 73 3.03 -10.00 12.41
C LEU A 73 4.00 -10.92 13.15
N ARG A 74 5.20 -11.13 12.63
CA ARG A 74 6.23 -11.94 13.32
C ARG A 74 6.60 -11.35 14.68
N VAL A 75 6.84 -10.04 14.75
CA VAL A 75 7.10 -9.35 16.02
C VAL A 75 5.99 -9.58 17.05
N THR A 76 4.73 -9.63 16.59
CA THR A 76 3.59 -9.91 17.48
C THR A 76 3.53 -11.39 17.86
N ALA A 77 3.77 -12.31 16.92
CA ALA A 77 3.79 -13.75 17.19
C ALA A 77 4.88 -14.16 18.21
N GLU A 78 6.03 -13.49 18.15
CA GLU A 78 7.18 -13.73 19.05
C GLU A 78 7.05 -12.99 20.40
N SER A 79 5.99 -12.20 20.60
CA SER A 79 5.72 -11.51 21.87
C SER A 79 4.82 -12.34 22.77
N TRP A 80 4.74 -11.98 24.07
CA TRP A 80 3.83 -12.60 25.02
C TRP A 80 2.36 -12.66 24.54
N LEU A 81 1.94 -11.71 23.70
CA LEU A 81 0.60 -11.70 23.10
C LEU A 81 0.40 -12.91 22.17
N GLY A 82 1.47 -13.36 21.51
CA GLY A 82 1.46 -14.54 20.64
C GLY A 82 1.18 -15.84 21.36
N ASP A 83 1.52 -15.94 22.65
CA ASP A 83 1.35 -17.15 23.46
C ASP A 83 -0.10 -17.31 23.96
N ILE A 84 -0.92 -16.28 23.85
CA ILE A 84 -2.31 -16.31 24.34
C ILE A 84 -3.20 -17.10 23.36
N PRO A 85 -3.98 -18.11 23.86
CA PRO A 85 -4.99 -18.77 23.07
C PRO A 85 -6.02 -17.80 22.50
N LEU A 86 -6.49 -18.02 21.28
CA LEU A 86 -7.47 -17.13 20.62
C LEU A 86 -8.77 -16.99 21.42
N THR A 87 -9.16 -18.06 22.13
CA THR A 87 -10.34 -18.09 23.02
C THR A 87 -10.24 -17.13 24.21
N ASP A 88 -9.00 -16.89 24.68
CA ASP A 88 -8.71 -16.12 25.88
C ASP A 88 -8.34 -14.67 25.60
N LEU A 89 -8.27 -14.30 24.30
CA LEU A 89 -7.94 -12.96 23.90
C LEU A 89 -9.02 -11.95 24.32
N GLN A 90 -8.59 -10.92 25.04
CA GLN A 90 -9.43 -9.85 25.54
C GLN A 90 -8.86 -8.49 25.16
N ILE A 91 -9.72 -7.45 25.20
CA ILE A 91 -9.32 -6.06 24.89
C ILE A 91 -8.13 -5.61 25.74
N LYS A 92 -8.07 -6.00 27.02
CA LYS A 92 -6.98 -5.65 27.92
C LYS A 92 -5.60 -6.11 27.40
N HIS A 93 -5.51 -7.30 26.77
CA HIS A 93 -4.25 -7.82 26.24
C HIS A 93 -3.76 -6.92 25.07
N PHE A 94 -4.64 -6.55 24.17
CA PHE A 94 -4.29 -5.61 23.09
C PHE A 94 -4.00 -4.20 23.59
N ALA A 95 -4.61 -3.77 24.72
CA ALA A 95 -4.32 -2.48 25.31
C ALA A 95 -2.89 -2.44 25.86
N VAL A 96 -2.48 -3.45 26.63
CA VAL A 96 -1.11 -3.58 27.15
C VAL A 96 -0.11 -3.67 26.00
N TRP A 97 -0.35 -4.54 25.02
CA TRP A 97 0.49 -4.67 23.83
C TRP A 97 0.62 -3.35 23.06
N ARG A 98 -0.49 -2.61 22.87
CA ARG A 98 -0.48 -1.30 22.25
C ARG A 98 0.45 -0.34 22.98
N ASP A 99 0.34 -0.27 24.31
CA ASP A 99 1.07 0.67 25.14
C ASP A 99 2.58 0.35 25.13
N GLU A 100 2.95 -0.94 25.18
CA GLU A 100 4.34 -1.38 24.98
C GLU A 100 4.86 -1.05 23.57
N ARG A 101 4.03 -1.19 22.54
CA ARG A 101 4.42 -0.84 21.16
C ARG A 101 4.59 0.67 20.98
N LEU A 102 3.76 1.50 21.64
CA LEU A 102 3.87 2.96 21.59
C LEU A 102 5.18 3.49 22.15
N VAL A 103 5.82 2.77 23.08
CA VAL A 103 7.18 3.10 23.55
C VAL A 103 8.23 2.91 22.45
N LYS A 104 8.03 1.93 21.56
CA LYS A 104 9.03 1.53 20.54
C LYS A 104 8.80 2.16 19.18
N VAL A 105 7.56 2.44 18.82
CA VAL A 105 7.19 2.92 17.47
C VAL A 105 6.12 4.00 17.52
N LYS A 106 6.00 4.77 16.43
CA LYS A 106 5.03 5.87 16.34
C LYS A 106 3.58 5.38 16.34
N PRO A 107 2.61 6.18 16.85
CA PRO A 107 1.18 5.81 16.92
C PRO A 107 0.60 5.32 15.59
N ASN A 108 0.96 5.94 14.47
CA ASN A 108 0.52 5.51 13.14
C ASN A 108 1.01 4.10 12.77
N THR A 109 2.18 3.68 13.28
CA THR A 109 2.69 2.31 13.07
C THR A 109 1.86 1.32 13.88
N VAL A 110 1.60 1.61 15.16
CA VAL A 110 0.76 0.78 16.03
C VAL A 110 -0.66 0.66 15.45
N MET A 111 -1.24 1.76 14.97
CA MET A 111 -2.56 1.73 14.33
C MET A 111 -2.59 0.82 13.10
N ARG A 112 -1.50 0.80 12.31
CA ARG A 112 -1.37 -0.08 11.16
C ARG A 112 -1.24 -1.54 11.59
N GLU A 113 -0.41 -1.83 12.59
CA GLU A 113 -0.23 -3.17 13.15
C GLU A 113 -1.55 -3.71 13.70
N LEU A 114 -2.29 -2.93 14.49
CA LEU A 114 -3.64 -3.28 14.96
C LEU A 114 -4.62 -3.56 13.83
N ARG A 115 -4.55 -2.81 12.73
CA ARG A 115 -5.41 -3.06 11.56
C ARG A 115 -5.15 -4.44 10.96
N ILE A 116 -3.88 -4.84 10.85
CA ILE A 116 -3.50 -6.16 10.34
C ILE A 116 -4.02 -7.26 11.29
N LEU A 117 -3.83 -7.09 12.60
CA LEU A 117 -4.32 -8.03 13.62
C LEU A 117 -5.85 -8.16 13.59
N ARG A 118 -6.59 -7.07 13.36
CA ARG A 118 -8.05 -7.12 13.19
C ARG A 118 -8.45 -8.04 12.03
N VAL A 119 -7.81 -7.85 10.87
CA VAL A 119 -8.11 -8.66 9.68
C VAL A 119 -7.76 -10.12 9.92
N LEU A 120 -6.63 -10.40 10.58
CA LEU A 120 -6.21 -11.74 10.93
C LEU A 120 -7.20 -12.43 11.88
N LEU A 121 -7.67 -11.74 12.92
CA LEU A 121 -8.62 -12.31 13.88
C LEU A 121 -10.00 -12.56 13.24
N ASP A 122 -10.44 -11.67 12.34
CA ASP A 122 -11.66 -11.91 11.57
C ASP A 122 -11.50 -13.14 10.65
N TRP A 123 -10.37 -13.27 9.98
CA TRP A 123 -10.07 -14.45 9.19
C TRP A 123 -10.02 -15.74 10.03
N ALA A 124 -9.37 -15.68 11.20
CA ALA A 124 -9.30 -16.82 12.10
C ALA A 124 -10.70 -17.28 12.56
N ARG A 125 -11.58 -16.33 12.86
CA ARG A 125 -12.97 -16.63 13.21
C ARG A 125 -13.77 -17.17 12.04
N ASP A 126 -13.73 -16.47 10.90
CA ASP A 126 -14.68 -16.67 9.79
C ASP A 126 -14.26 -17.87 8.89
N GLU A 127 -12.95 -18.10 8.73
CA GLU A 127 -12.44 -19.14 7.83
C GLU A 127 -11.75 -20.31 8.55
N ARG A 128 -11.24 -20.10 9.79
CA ARG A 128 -10.58 -21.16 10.57
C ARG A 128 -11.45 -21.71 11.69
N GLY A 129 -12.64 -21.13 11.92
CA GLY A 129 -13.56 -21.58 12.96
C GLY A 129 -13.07 -21.33 14.38
N ALA A 130 -12.16 -20.34 14.56
CA ALA A 130 -11.72 -19.97 15.89
C ALA A 130 -12.87 -19.39 16.73
N GLU A 131 -13.01 -19.83 17.96
CA GLU A 131 -14.06 -19.38 18.87
C GLU A 131 -13.74 -17.97 19.43
N ILE A 132 -13.85 -16.97 18.57
CA ILE A 132 -13.69 -15.55 18.92
C ILE A 132 -15.08 -14.90 18.82
N LYS A 133 -15.75 -14.64 19.95
CA LYS A 133 -17.08 -14.01 19.97
C LYS A 133 -17.04 -12.64 19.31
N ASP A 134 -16.22 -11.74 19.85
CA ASP A 134 -15.99 -10.39 19.34
C ASP A 134 -14.50 -10.18 19.12
N ASN A 135 -14.13 -9.59 17.98
CA ASN A 135 -12.73 -9.28 17.70
C ASN A 135 -12.23 -8.16 18.65
N PRO A 136 -11.43 -8.49 19.68
CA PRO A 136 -11.05 -7.53 20.72
C PRO A 136 -10.19 -6.39 20.20
N ALA A 137 -9.45 -6.60 19.10
CA ALA A 137 -8.65 -5.57 18.48
C ALA A 137 -9.49 -4.49 17.79
N ARG A 138 -10.78 -4.73 17.46
CA ARG A 138 -11.64 -3.73 16.80
C ARG A 138 -12.03 -2.56 17.71
N GLN A 139 -12.19 -2.82 18.99
CA GLN A 139 -12.64 -1.82 19.97
C GLN A 139 -11.49 -0.89 20.41
N LEU A 140 -10.23 -1.30 20.18
CA LEU A 140 -9.08 -0.55 20.63
C LEU A 140 -8.80 0.66 19.72
N ARG A 141 -8.55 1.81 20.34
CA ARG A 141 -8.16 3.05 19.64
C ARG A 141 -6.70 3.40 19.95
N VAL A 142 -6.02 3.97 18.96
CA VAL A 142 -4.69 4.55 19.13
C VAL A 142 -4.83 6.06 19.03
N ARG A 143 -4.44 6.79 20.09
CA ARG A 143 -4.41 8.24 20.11
C ARG A 143 -3.08 8.77 19.56
N GLY A 144 -3.01 10.05 19.20
CA GLY A 144 -1.77 10.66 18.73
C GLY A 144 -1.35 10.26 17.32
N THR A 145 -2.29 9.72 16.52
CA THR A 145 -2.09 9.58 15.08
C THR A 145 -2.08 10.97 14.51
N GLY A 146 -0.85 11.46 14.23
CA GLY A 146 -0.59 12.88 13.96
C GLY A 146 -1.36 13.45 12.79
N ASP A 147 -1.52 14.76 12.83
CA ASP A 147 -2.16 15.58 11.81
C ASP A 147 -1.48 15.45 10.44
N ALA A 148 -2.28 15.69 9.43
CA ALA A 148 -1.79 15.73 8.06
C ALA A 148 -0.70 16.78 7.95
N ARG A 149 0.48 16.35 7.53
CA ARG A 149 1.63 17.21 7.35
C ARG A 149 1.36 18.20 6.21
N ALA A 150 1.52 19.50 6.48
CA ALA A 150 1.55 20.56 5.47
C ALA A 150 3.00 21.07 5.38
N PRO A 151 3.80 20.63 4.40
CA PRO A 151 5.17 21.10 4.28
C PRO A 151 5.17 22.55 3.81
N TYR A 152 5.82 23.43 4.59
CA TYR A 152 6.16 24.75 4.10
C TYR A 152 7.31 24.62 3.10
N PHE A 153 7.13 25.19 1.91
CA PHE A 153 8.11 25.08 0.82
C PHE A 153 8.01 26.30 -0.10
N THR A 154 9.07 27.11 -0.08
CA THR A 154 9.15 28.36 -0.81
C THR A 154 9.74 28.16 -2.22
N ASP A 155 9.64 29.17 -3.06
CA ASP A 155 10.32 29.19 -4.36
C ASP A 155 11.86 29.19 -4.20
N GLN A 156 12.38 29.73 -3.10
CA GLN A 156 13.81 29.65 -2.79
C GLN A 156 14.22 28.20 -2.46
N ASP A 157 13.40 27.48 -1.71
CA ASP A 157 13.64 26.07 -1.40
C ASP A 157 13.63 25.23 -2.67
N GLU A 158 12.69 25.51 -3.58
CA GLU A 158 12.65 24.84 -4.89
C GLU A 158 13.92 25.10 -5.68
N ARG A 159 14.35 26.36 -5.77
CA ARG A 159 15.60 26.70 -6.47
C ARG A 159 16.80 25.98 -5.88
N ARG A 160 16.95 25.96 -4.55
CA ARG A 160 18.05 25.25 -3.87
C ARG A 160 18.02 23.74 -4.18
N LEU A 161 16.84 23.12 -4.05
CA LEU A 161 16.67 21.69 -4.33
C LEU A 161 17.02 21.35 -5.78
N LEU A 162 16.46 22.10 -6.74
CA LEU A 162 16.70 21.87 -8.17
C LEU A 162 18.16 22.11 -8.57
N HIS A 163 18.83 23.07 -7.93
CA HIS A 163 20.25 23.34 -8.11
C HIS A 163 21.10 22.14 -7.67
N GLU A 164 20.86 21.58 -6.49
CA GLU A 164 21.60 20.41 -6.03
C GLU A 164 21.32 19.14 -6.89
N LEU A 165 20.10 19.01 -7.38
CA LEU A 165 19.74 17.92 -8.31
C LEU A 165 20.40 18.11 -9.69
N SER A 166 20.63 19.35 -10.13
CA SER A 166 21.28 19.63 -11.42
C SER A 166 22.76 19.26 -11.44
N LYS A 167 23.43 19.24 -10.27
CA LYS A 167 24.82 18.83 -10.10
C LYS A 167 25.01 17.29 -10.13
N MET A 168 23.92 16.52 -10.13
CA MET A 168 24.02 15.07 -10.13
C MET A 168 24.34 14.54 -11.52
N SER A 169 25.20 13.52 -11.60
CA SER A 169 25.61 12.87 -12.86
C SER A 169 24.43 12.27 -13.64
N ASN A 170 23.41 11.76 -12.94
CA ASN A 170 22.20 11.24 -13.60
C ASN A 170 21.10 12.30 -13.64
N PRO A 171 20.79 12.89 -14.80
CA PRO A 171 19.81 13.96 -14.95
C PRO A 171 18.36 13.51 -14.64
N ASN A 172 18.11 12.20 -14.56
CA ASN A 172 16.78 11.71 -14.27
C ASN A 172 16.29 12.06 -12.84
N HIS A 173 17.20 12.34 -11.90
CA HIS A 173 16.81 12.82 -10.56
C HIS A 173 16.16 14.20 -10.63
N LEU A 174 16.77 15.12 -11.36
CA LEU A 174 16.22 16.45 -11.61
C LEU A 174 14.90 16.38 -12.38
N ARG A 175 14.86 15.58 -13.44
CA ARG A 175 13.67 15.39 -14.29
C ARG A 175 12.49 14.82 -13.49
N LEU A 176 12.74 13.81 -12.66
CA LEU A 176 11.72 13.22 -11.78
C LEU A 176 11.13 14.24 -10.82
N THR A 177 11.98 15.05 -10.19
CA THR A 177 11.55 16.08 -9.22
C THR A 177 10.75 17.18 -9.91
N LYS A 178 11.21 17.68 -11.07
CA LYS A 178 10.47 18.68 -11.86
C LYS A 178 9.11 18.16 -12.31
N LEU A 179 9.03 16.89 -12.78
CA LEU A 179 7.75 16.28 -13.13
C LEU A 179 6.82 16.13 -11.93
N ALA A 180 7.37 15.76 -10.75
CA ALA A 180 6.58 15.63 -9.52
C ALA A 180 5.94 16.98 -9.12
N LEU A 181 6.72 18.07 -9.15
CA LEU A 181 6.26 19.42 -8.85
C LEU A 181 5.23 19.95 -9.89
N ALA A 182 5.41 19.59 -11.16
CA ALA A 182 4.53 20.06 -12.23
C ALA A 182 3.19 19.30 -12.29
N THR A 183 3.17 18.01 -11.89
CA THR A 183 2.00 17.14 -12.11
C THR A 183 1.31 16.70 -10.84
N GLY A 184 2.00 16.72 -9.69
CA GLY A 184 1.50 16.16 -8.43
C GLY A 184 1.31 14.63 -8.45
N PHE A 185 1.89 13.91 -9.41
CA PHE A 185 1.76 12.46 -9.52
C PHE A 185 2.50 11.74 -8.38
N ARG A 186 2.06 10.51 -8.09
CA ARG A 186 2.78 9.66 -7.15
C ARG A 186 4.13 9.25 -7.74
N ARG A 187 5.17 9.12 -6.90
CA ARG A 187 6.50 8.68 -7.36
C ARG A 187 6.45 7.39 -8.18
N SER A 188 5.61 6.43 -7.78
CA SER A 188 5.46 5.18 -8.51
C SER A 188 4.82 5.36 -9.89
N GLU A 189 3.86 6.29 -10.03
CA GLU A 189 3.26 6.65 -11.30
C GLU A 189 4.32 7.25 -12.23
N LEU A 190 5.10 8.23 -11.75
CA LEU A 190 6.18 8.87 -12.53
C LEU A 190 7.26 7.88 -12.99
N LEU A 191 7.67 6.94 -12.11
CA LEU A 191 8.68 5.92 -12.45
C LEU A 191 8.14 4.83 -13.40
N SER A 192 6.83 4.70 -13.54
CA SER A 192 6.20 3.75 -14.46
C SER A 192 5.82 4.36 -15.81
N LEU A 193 5.86 5.70 -15.94
CA LEU A 193 5.51 6.39 -17.18
C LEU A 193 6.48 6.04 -18.32
N THR A 194 5.88 5.77 -19.47
CA THR A 194 6.58 5.59 -20.76
C THR A 194 6.13 6.67 -21.74
N TRP A 195 6.86 6.86 -22.82
CA TRP A 195 6.47 7.79 -23.88
C TRP A 195 5.15 7.42 -24.54
N ARG A 196 4.76 6.14 -24.53
CA ARG A 196 3.43 5.69 -25.00
C ARG A 196 2.28 6.23 -24.17
N ASN A 197 2.56 6.67 -22.95
CA ASN A 197 1.56 7.26 -22.05
C ASN A 197 1.36 8.77 -22.27
N ILE A 198 2.13 9.40 -23.17
CA ILE A 198 2.13 10.85 -23.37
C ILE A 198 1.63 11.19 -24.77
N ASP A 199 0.57 12.00 -24.84
CA ASP A 199 0.13 12.61 -26.07
C ASP A 199 0.42 14.12 -26.01
N LEU A 200 1.55 14.53 -26.58
CA LEU A 200 1.97 15.93 -26.63
C LEU A 200 1.10 16.79 -27.54
N LYS A 201 0.42 16.19 -28.54
CA LYS A 201 -0.46 16.90 -29.45
C LYS A 201 -1.79 17.25 -28.76
N LYS A 202 -2.39 16.27 -28.10
CA LYS A 202 -3.65 16.43 -27.36
C LYS A 202 -3.47 16.96 -25.93
N ASN A 203 -2.24 17.20 -25.49
CA ASN A 203 -1.90 17.62 -24.11
C ASN A 203 -2.47 16.67 -23.04
N LYS A 204 -2.30 15.36 -23.21
CA LYS A 204 -2.85 14.34 -22.32
C LYS A 204 -1.78 13.37 -21.86
N ILE A 205 -1.93 12.92 -20.60
CA ILE A 205 -1.16 11.83 -20.00
C ILE A 205 -2.13 10.71 -19.64
N TYR A 206 -1.78 9.50 -20.02
CA TYR A 206 -2.56 8.28 -19.73
C TYR A 206 -1.88 7.51 -18.57
N ILE A 207 -2.52 7.49 -17.41
CA ILE A 207 -1.98 6.83 -16.22
C ILE A 207 -2.74 5.54 -15.95
N GLN A 208 -2.04 4.43 -16.04
CA GLN A 208 -2.58 3.13 -15.70
C GLN A 208 -2.80 3.03 -14.18
N ARG A 209 -4.05 2.81 -13.77
CA ARG A 209 -4.36 2.44 -12.39
C ARG A 209 -4.09 0.94 -12.24
N LYS A 210 -3.15 0.59 -11.34
CA LYS A 210 -3.07 -0.79 -10.85
C LYS A 210 -4.23 -0.98 -9.86
N GLU A 211 -5.36 -1.47 -10.32
CA GLU A 211 -6.43 -1.89 -9.42
C GLU A 211 -6.06 -3.24 -8.79
N CYS A 212 -6.57 -3.50 -7.58
CA CYS A 212 -6.32 -4.76 -6.90
C CYS A 212 -6.94 -5.91 -7.69
N ALA A 213 -6.12 -6.91 -8.05
CA ALA A 213 -6.55 -8.12 -8.72
C ALA A 213 -7.67 -8.88 -7.97
N ALA A 214 -7.81 -8.65 -6.66
CA ALA A 214 -8.82 -9.28 -5.80
C ALA A 214 -10.29 -8.89 -6.09
N ARG A 215 -10.55 -7.95 -7.02
CA ARG A 215 -11.93 -7.51 -7.36
C ARG A 215 -12.29 -7.68 -8.82
N GLY A 216 -11.61 -8.57 -9.56
CA GLY A 216 -11.96 -8.81 -10.98
C GLY A 216 -11.90 -7.55 -11.85
N SER A 217 -11.05 -6.60 -11.53
CA SER A 217 -11.11 -5.26 -12.09
C SER A 217 -10.37 -5.17 -13.41
N SER A 218 -11.08 -4.69 -14.41
CA SER A 218 -10.57 -4.13 -15.64
C SER A 218 -9.52 -3.03 -15.33
N PHE A 219 -8.47 -2.96 -16.14
CA PHE A 219 -7.49 -1.88 -16.09
C PHE A 219 -8.18 -0.53 -16.28
N SER A 220 -8.38 0.24 -15.22
CA SER A 220 -8.90 1.60 -15.37
C SER A 220 -7.75 2.55 -15.69
N MET A 221 -7.93 3.32 -16.75
CA MET A 221 -6.99 4.34 -17.20
C MET A 221 -7.47 5.71 -16.75
N ARG A 222 -6.60 6.50 -16.11
CA ARG A 222 -6.87 7.90 -15.81
C ARG A 222 -6.25 8.77 -16.89
N ILE A 223 -7.04 9.61 -17.52
CA ILE A 223 -6.57 10.62 -18.47
C ILE A 223 -6.40 11.93 -17.70
N VAL A 224 -5.22 12.51 -17.76
CA VAL A 224 -4.86 13.74 -17.06
C VAL A 224 -4.39 14.78 -18.06
N PRO A 225 -4.83 16.05 -17.95
CA PRO A 225 -4.25 17.13 -18.72
C PRO A 225 -2.74 17.23 -18.46
N LEU A 226 -1.97 17.49 -19.51
CA LEU A 226 -0.53 17.70 -19.41
C LEU A 226 -0.27 19.18 -19.08
N PRO A 227 0.22 19.52 -17.85
CA PRO A 227 0.53 20.90 -17.50
C PRO A 227 1.65 21.46 -18.37
N ASN A 228 1.60 22.76 -18.68
CA ASN A 228 2.59 23.41 -19.57
C ASN A 228 4.02 23.19 -19.10
N LYS A 229 4.31 23.37 -17.80
CA LYS A 229 5.64 23.12 -17.23
C LYS A 229 6.13 21.68 -17.44
N ALA A 230 5.23 20.69 -17.36
CA ALA A 230 5.57 19.30 -17.63
C ALA A 230 5.75 19.06 -19.14
N LYS A 231 4.94 19.70 -19.99
CA LYS A 231 5.03 19.62 -21.45
C LYS A 231 6.36 20.15 -21.95
N ASP A 232 6.79 21.32 -21.47
CA ASP A 232 8.07 21.93 -21.88
C ASP A 232 9.26 21.08 -21.44
N LEU A 233 9.19 20.54 -20.21
CA LEU A 233 10.20 19.61 -19.73
C LEU A 233 10.27 18.33 -20.61
N LEU A 234 9.12 17.75 -20.96
CA LEU A 234 9.07 16.54 -21.80
C LEU A 234 9.57 16.82 -23.23
N ARG A 235 9.26 18.01 -23.78
CA ARG A 235 9.77 18.42 -25.09
C ARG A 235 11.29 18.50 -25.14
N SER A 236 11.94 18.87 -24.03
CA SER A 236 13.40 18.99 -23.94
C SER A 236 14.13 17.65 -23.94
N PHE A 237 13.43 16.51 -23.85
CA PHE A 237 14.08 15.20 -23.88
C PHE A 237 14.47 14.80 -25.31
N LYS A 238 15.73 14.43 -25.51
CA LYS A 238 16.26 14.02 -26.81
C LYS A 238 15.67 12.68 -27.27
N ASN A 239 15.63 11.69 -26.39
CA ASN A 239 15.05 10.38 -26.67
C ASN A 239 13.62 10.32 -26.14
N LYS A 240 12.68 9.89 -27.00
CA LYS A 240 11.23 9.77 -26.71
C LYS A 240 10.75 8.32 -26.80
N GLU A 241 11.60 7.37 -26.43
CA GLU A 241 11.27 5.95 -26.40
C GLU A 241 11.39 5.37 -25.00
N GLY A 242 10.64 4.30 -24.73
CA GLY A 242 10.69 3.57 -23.47
C GLY A 242 10.22 4.38 -22.27
N LYS A 243 10.92 4.24 -21.15
CA LYS A 243 10.62 4.96 -19.90
C LYS A 243 11.03 6.42 -19.96
N ILE A 244 10.18 7.31 -19.47
CA ILE A 244 10.48 8.74 -19.36
C ILE A 244 11.56 8.97 -18.30
N ILE A 245 11.47 8.28 -17.17
CA ILE A 245 12.43 8.34 -16.07
C ILE A 245 13.04 6.96 -15.86
N ASN A 246 14.30 6.83 -16.19
CA ASN A 246 15.04 5.58 -16.00
C ASN A 246 15.77 5.58 -14.65
N LEU A 247 15.01 5.35 -13.58
CA LEU A 247 15.50 5.18 -12.21
C LEU A 247 14.77 4.01 -11.54
N THR A 248 15.49 3.30 -10.67
CA THR A 248 14.88 2.37 -9.72
C THR A 248 14.22 3.15 -8.57
N LYS A 249 13.31 2.51 -7.84
CA LYS A 249 12.69 3.12 -6.63
C LYS A 249 13.73 3.52 -5.59
N GLY A 250 14.75 2.67 -5.39
CA GLY A 250 15.85 2.92 -4.46
C GLY A 250 16.72 4.11 -4.92
N SER A 251 17.16 4.11 -6.19
CA SER A 251 17.93 5.22 -6.75
C SER A 251 17.19 6.55 -6.66
N ALA A 252 15.89 6.59 -7.02
CA ALA A 252 15.05 7.78 -6.92
C ALA A 252 14.95 8.32 -5.49
N ARG A 253 14.85 7.42 -4.49
CA ARG A 253 14.85 7.79 -3.07
C ARG A 253 16.20 8.36 -2.65
N ASN A 254 17.27 7.58 -2.86
CA ASN A 254 18.61 7.94 -2.39
C ASN A 254 19.10 9.25 -3.02
N GLY A 255 18.84 9.44 -4.33
CA GLY A 255 19.21 10.68 -5.02
C GLY A 255 18.47 11.90 -4.46
N PHE A 256 17.18 11.78 -4.23
CA PHE A 256 16.39 12.85 -3.61
C PHE A 256 16.85 13.17 -2.18
N ASP A 257 17.07 12.13 -1.35
CA ASP A 257 17.52 12.28 0.03
C ASP A 257 18.92 12.93 0.11
N LYS A 258 19.81 12.61 -0.84
CA LYS A 258 21.13 13.27 -0.96
C LYS A 258 21.01 14.74 -1.36
N ALA A 259 20.18 15.05 -2.34
CA ALA A 259 19.99 16.43 -2.82
C ALA A 259 19.33 17.33 -1.77
N LYS A 260 18.25 16.87 -1.10
CA LYS A 260 17.58 17.64 -0.05
C LYS A 260 18.48 17.94 1.14
N LYS A 261 19.36 16.99 1.52
CA LYS A 261 20.36 17.23 2.59
C LYS A 261 21.33 18.34 2.22
N LYS A 262 21.82 18.35 0.97
CA LYS A 262 22.71 19.40 0.47
C LYS A 262 22.03 20.75 0.31
N ALA A 263 20.72 20.76 0.03
CA ALA A 263 19.90 21.97 -0.05
C ALA A 263 19.43 22.47 1.31
N ASP A 264 19.81 21.81 2.42
CA ASP A 264 19.33 22.08 3.78
C ASP A 264 17.80 22.01 3.92
N LEU A 265 17.21 20.99 3.29
CA LEU A 265 15.77 20.70 3.33
C LEU A 265 15.49 19.37 4.02
N ASN A 266 16.13 19.13 5.17
CA ASN A 266 16.16 17.84 5.86
C ASN A 266 14.77 17.26 6.17
N ASN A 267 13.79 18.13 6.42
CA ASN A 267 12.41 17.75 6.71
C ASN A 267 11.58 17.41 5.46
N LEU A 268 12.05 17.74 4.25
CA LEU A 268 11.32 17.49 3.02
C LEU A 268 11.35 16.00 2.64
N ARG A 269 10.20 15.46 2.24
CA ARG A 269 10.06 14.11 1.68
C ARG A 269 9.68 14.19 0.22
N PHE A 270 10.05 13.20 -0.59
CA PHE A 270 9.64 13.17 -2.00
C PHE A 270 8.11 13.27 -2.17
N HIS A 271 7.33 12.66 -1.25
CA HIS A 271 5.88 12.73 -1.33
C HIS A 271 5.32 14.13 -1.06
N ASP A 272 6.07 14.96 -0.36
CA ASP A 272 5.68 16.35 -0.07
C ASP A 272 5.63 17.21 -1.34
N LEU A 273 6.40 16.84 -2.39
CA LEU A 273 6.32 17.49 -3.70
C LEU A 273 4.93 17.39 -4.33
N ARG A 274 4.22 16.29 -4.08
CA ARG A 274 2.84 16.14 -4.49
C ARG A 274 1.91 17.06 -3.69
N HIS A 275 2.14 17.21 -2.39
CA HIS A 275 1.38 18.16 -1.56
C HIS A 275 1.58 19.58 -2.08
N ILE A 276 2.82 19.97 -2.37
CA ILE A 276 3.18 21.27 -2.91
C ILE A 276 2.50 21.51 -4.27
N ALA A 277 2.56 20.54 -5.18
CA ALA A 277 1.90 20.64 -6.49
C ALA A 277 0.38 20.83 -6.36
N ILE A 278 -0.27 20.10 -5.45
CA ILE A 278 -1.71 20.21 -5.21
C ILE A 278 -2.06 21.59 -4.62
N SER A 279 -1.27 22.08 -3.65
CA SER A 279 -1.47 23.42 -3.09
C SER A 279 -1.35 24.50 -4.19
N ARG A 280 -0.39 24.35 -5.12
CA ARG A 280 -0.25 25.27 -6.26
C ARG A 280 -1.42 25.18 -7.23
N MET A 281 -1.99 23.99 -7.47
CA MET A 281 -3.20 23.83 -8.28
C MET A 281 -4.38 24.62 -7.67
N TRP A 282 -4.54 24.56 -6.34
CA TRP A 282 -5.51 25.41 -5.63
C TRP A 282 -5.21 26.89 -5.81
N GLY A 283 -3.97 27.32 -5.65
CA GLY A 283 -3.56 28.72 -5.86
C GLY A 283 -3.75 29.22 -7.31
N TYR A 284 -3.80 28.32 -8.28
CA TYR A 284 -4.15 28.64 -9.68
C TYR A 284 -5.66 28.64 -9.95
N GLY A 285 -6.50 28.51 -8.92
CA GLY A 285 -7.97 28.55 -9.03
C GLY A 285 -8.61 27.27 -9.52
N MET A 286 -7.89 26.15 -9.60
CA MET A 286 -8.50 24.86 -9.96
C MET A 286 -9.45 24.40 -8.85
N ASN A 287 -10.61 23.87 -9.25
CA ASN A 287 -11.56 23.30 -8.29
C ASN A 287 -11.17 21.87 -7.83
N ALA A 288 -11.84 21.38 -6.77
CA ALA A 288 -11.53 20.08 -6.18
C ALA A 288 -11.68 18.90 -7.14
N LEU A 289 -12.61 18.96 -8.09
CA LEU A 289 -12.83 17.92 -9.10
C LEU A 289 -11.69 17.88 -10.11
N GLU A 290 -11.25 19.03 -10.58
CA GLU A 290 -10.11 19.18 -11.49
C GLU A 290 -8.82 18.68 -10.84
N ILE A 291 -8.57 19.08 -9.59
CA ILE A 291 -7.41 18.62 -8.81
C ILE A 291 -7.49 17.11 -8.56
N SER A 292 -8.68 16.58 -8.28
CA SER A 292 -8.90 15.14 -8.11
C SER A 292 -8.59 14.38 -9.40
N ALA A 293 -9.06 14.88 -10.56
CA ALA A 293 -8.76 14.31 -11.86
C ALA A 293 -7.26 14.28 -12.15
N CYS A 294 -6.55 15.39 -11.88
CA CYS A 294 -5.10 15.48 -12.05
C CYS A 294 -4.34 14.58 -11.08
N SER A 295 -4.60 14.72 -9.80
CA SER A 295 -3.87 14.05 -8.73
C SER A 295 -4.27 12.59 -8.52
N GLY A 296 -5.51 12.19 -8.88
CA GLY A 296 -6.07 10.87 -8.67
C GLY A 296 -6.45 10.58 -7.22
N HIS A 297 -6.91 11.57 -6.49
CA HIS A 297 -7.58 11.35 -5.22
C HIS A 297 -8.97 10.79 -5.47
N ARG A 298 -9.35 9.72 -4.76
CA ARG A 298 -10.70 9.13 -4.85
C ARG A 298 -11.67 9.79 -3.87
N ASP A 299 -11.14 10.26 -2.75
CA ASP A 299 -11.89 10.94 -1.70
C ASP A 299 -11.55 12.44 -1.73
N LEU A 300 -12.54 13.27 -2.04
CA LEU A 300 -12.39 14.73 -2.08
C LEU A 300 -12.08 15.32 -0.69
N LYS A 301 -12.50 14.64 0.40
CA LYS A 301 -12.14 15.06 1.78
C LYS A 301 -10.63 15.13 1.97
N MET A 302 -9.87 14.30 1.25
CA MET A 302 -8.41 14.35 1.30
C MET A 302 -7.84 15.61 0.64
N LEU A 303 -8.59 16.27 -0.25
CA LEU A 303 -8.19 17.52 -0.89
C LEU A 303 -8.58 18.74 -0.06
N MET A 304 -9.63 18.64 0.76
CA MET A 304 -10.09 19.76 1.60
C MET A 304 -9.02 20.29 2.57
N ARG A 305 -8.04 19.45 2.94
CA ARG A 305 -6.88 19.88 3.73
C ARG A 305 -6.02 20.97 3.07
N TYR A 306 -6.20 21.20 1.78
CA TYR A 306 -5.47 22.20 1.00
C TYR A 306 -6.34 23.42 0.67
N SER A 307 -7.62 23.43 1.06
CA SER A 307 -8.56 24.52 0.72
C SER A 307 -8.19 25.87 1.34
N HIS A 308 -7.43 25.86 2.47
CA HIS A 308 -6.95 27.09 3.07
C HIS A 308 -5.99 27.89 2.17
N TYR A 309 -5.31 27.24 1.22
CA TYR A 309 -4.50 27.94 0.22
C TYR A 309 -5.34 28.74 -0.80
N PHE A 310 -6.62 28.40 -0.95
CA PHE A 310 -7.55 29.15 -1.79
C PHE A 310 -8.06 30.44 -1.11
N LEU A 311 -8.09 30.45 0.23
CA LEU A 311 -8.60 31.59 1.02
C LEU A 311 -7.52 32.63 1.30
N SER A 312 -6.24 32.34 1.04
CA SER A 312 -5.10 33.22 1.29
C SER A 312 -4.49 33.81 0.00
N ALA A 313 -5.11 33.60 -1.14
CA ALA A 313 -4.79 34.22 -2.42
C ALA A 313 -5.83 35.30 -2.77
#